data_8ecfdeb28280e104cb0a04e3c09931c7
#
_entry.id   8ecfdeb28280e104cb0a04e3c09931c7
#
_cell.length_a   1.000
_cell.length_b   1.000
_cell.length_c   1.000
_cell.angle_alpha   90.00
_cell.angle_beta   90.00
_cell.angle_gamma   90.00
#
_symmetry.space_group_name_H-M   'P 1'
#
loop_
_entity.id
_entity.type
_entity.pdbx_description
1 polymer ?
#
loop_
_entity_poly.entity_id
_entity_poly.type
_entity_poly.pdbx_seq_one_letter_code
_entity_poly.pdbx_strand_id
1 'polypeptide(L)'
;MVDVAEVQVSDGALYRTKLYCYSLDQSRVVRAPATEKNYHIFYQMMAGLSGEERSLLGLSGYSLTDLRYLSTGDTRTDDEADIERFNTWKANLGILGIPFMDVLKVFAAILLLGNINFLEGNGLELDMSGKEELKSVAALIGVSPGLLLQGLTMRTHNVRGHLVKSSSDANMANSTRDALAKALYCRTVASIVKRANSLKRPALSGSMSSNESVHHEVASLHASTVGTAGSKKSSKSLAILSQAMRHAQDGFIGILDMFGFEDSKPSQLEQLCINLCSETMQHFYNTHTLKTAIETCRDEGISCGVEVDYADNAHCIDLISSLVSYKYL
;
A
#
# COMPACT_ATOMS: atom_id res chain seq x y z
N MET A 1 6.30 6.47 -0.99
CA MET A 1 5.65 5.45 -1.84
C MET A 1 6.17 5.64 -3.25
N VAL A 2 6.50 4.59 -3.93
CA VAL A 2 6.89 4.62 -5.34
C VAL A 2 5.72 4.05 -6.13
N ASP A 3 5.21 4.82 -7.08
CA ASP A 3 4.10 4.41 -7.93
C ASP A 3 4.56 4.26 -9.37
N VAL A 4 4.14 3.20 -10.02
CA VAL A 4 4.34 2.96 -11.43
C VAL A 4 3.00 2.80 -12.10
N ALA A 5 2.71 3.65 -13.06
CA ALA A 5 1.58 3.50 -13.96
C ALA A 5 2.06 2.91 -15.29
N GLU A 6 1.62 1.72 -15.62
CA GLU A 6 1.83 1.08 -16.93
C GLU A 6 0.62 1.40 -17.81
N VAL A 7 0.88 2.10 -18.90
CA VAL A 7 -0.13 2.48 -19.89
C VAL A 7 0.08 1.64 -21.13
N GLN A 8 -0.82 0.72 -21.40
CA GLN A 8 -0.78 -0.13 -22.59
C GLN A 8 -1.49 0.56 -23.75
N VAL A 9 -0.80 0.66 -24.88
CA VAL A 9 -1.28 1.31 -26.10
C VAL A 9 -1.35 0.28 -27.22
N SER A 10 -2.49 0.17 -27.88
CA SER A 10 -2.70 -0.65 -29.08
C SER A 10 -3.30 0.23 -30.18
N ASP A 11 -2.71 0.20 -31.37
CA ASP A 11 -3.17 0.96 -32.56
C ASP A 11 -3.36 2.45 -32.29
N GLY A 12 -2.47 3.04 -31.46
CA GLY A 12 -2.53 4.45 -31.08
C GLY A 12 -3.60 4.82 -30.07
N ALA A 13 -4.35 3.85 -29.54
CA ALA A 13 -5.38 4.06 -28.54
C ALA A 13 -4.95 3.51 -27.17
N LEU A 14 -5.34 4.21 -26.10
CA LEU A 14 -5.16 3.73 -24.73
C LEU A 14 -6.02 2.49 -24.52
N TYR A 15 -5.36 1.36 -24.28
CA TYR A 15 -6.03 0.06 -24.10
C TYR A 15 -6.28 -0.26 -22.63
N ARG A 16 -5.27 -0.12 -21.78
CA ARG A 16 -5.33 -0.48 -20.38
C ARG A 16 -4.31 0.32 -19.57
N THR A 17 -4.67 0.62 -18.33
CA THR A 17 -3.74 1.16 -17.33
C THR A 17 -3.63 0.17 -16.18
N LYS A 18 -2.42 -0.06 -15.69
CA LYS A 18 -2.13 -0.80 -14.46
C LYS A 18 -1.34 0.09 -13.51
N LEU A 19 -1.64 -0.03 -12.24
CA LEU A 19 -0.96 0.68 -11.16
C LEU A 19 -0.17 -0.32 -10.32
N TYR A 20 1.06 0.02 -10.00
CA TYR A 20 1.91 -0.71 -9.06
C TYR A 20 2.39 0.25 -7.99
N CYS A 21 2.19 -0.11 -6.74
CA CYS A 21 2.66 0.67 -5.60
C CYS A 21 3.76 -0.10 -4.91
N TYR A 22 4.94 0.49 -4.82
CA TYR A 22 6.11 -0.07 -4.16
C TYR A 22 6.49 0.79 -2.95
N SER A 23 7.13 0.17 -1.96
CA SER A 23 7.75 0.88 -0.83
C SER A 23 6.80 1.87 -0.13
N LEU A 24 5.55 1.45 0.13
CA LEU A 24 4.63 2.24 0.95
C LEU A 24 5.24 2.39 2.35
N ASP A 25 5.51 3.63 2.76
CA ASP A 25 6.07 3.90 4.09
C ASP A 25 5.04 3.58 5.18
N GLN A 26 5.20 2.40 5.77
CA GLN A 26 4.30 1.92 6.82
C GLN A 26 4.48 2.68 8.14
N SER A 27 5.67 3.22 8.40
CA SER A 27 5.98 3.92 9.64
C SER A 27 5.18 5.22 9.76
N ARG A 28 4.89 5.87 8.64
CA ARG A 28 4.10 7.10 8.54
C ARG A 28 2.67 6.95 9.08
N VAL A 29 2.09 5.75 8.99
CA VAL A 29 0.72 5.49 9.51
C VAL A 29 0.61 5.80 10.99
N VAL A 30 1.63 5.47 11.77
CA VAL A 30 1.62 5.55 13.24
C VAL A 30 2.40 6.75 13.77
N ARG A 31 3.22 7.38 12.93
CA ARG A 31 4.04 8.52 13.31
C ARG A 31 4.44 9.32 12.06
N ALA A 32 4.25 10.62 12.11
CA ALA A 32 4.80 11.56 11.14
C ALA A 32 5.82 12.50 11.83
N PRO A 33 6.86 12.99 11.13
CA PRO A 33 7.70 14.07 11.62
C PRO A 33 6.85 15.31 11.96
N ALA A 34 7.27 16.10 12.93
CA ALA A 34 6.50 17.26 13.39
C ALA A 34 6.24 18.32 12.30
N THR A 35 7.07 18.37 11.27
CA THR A 35 6.95 19.30 10.14
C THR A 35 6.15 18.74 8.97
N GLU A 36 5.73 17.46 9.03
CA GLU A 36 5.06 16.76 7.96
C GLU A 36 3.69 16.25 8.41
N LYS A 37 2.78 16.11 7.47
CA LYS A 37 1.51 15.43 7.72
C LYS A 37 1.68 13.91 7.66
N ASN A 38 0.82 13.21 8.38
CA ASN A 38 0.52 11.81 8.14
C ASN A 38 -0.12 11.67 6.73
N TYR A 39 -0.54 10.50 6.33
CA TYR A 39 -1.25 10.30 5.07
C TYR A 39 -2.45 11.24 4.97
N HIS A 40 -2.51 12.04 3.91
CA HIS A 40 -3.50 13.11 3.72
C HIS A 40 -4.94 12.60 3.77
N ILE A 41 -5.15 11.33 3.42
CA ILE A 41 -6.46 10.69 3.44
C ILE A 41 -7.15 10.78 4.81
N PHE A 42 -6.39 10.76 5.91
CA PHE A 42 -6.92 10.89 7.26
C PHE A 42 -7.46 12.31 7.52
N TYR A 43 -6.74 13.35 7.07
CA TYR A 43 -7.16 14.75 7.20
C TYR A 43 -8.41 15.02 6.35
N GLN A 44 -8.40 14.55 5.11
CA GLN A 44 -9.53 14.63 4.19
C GLN A 44 -10.78 13.93 4.77
N MET A 45 -10.59 12.74 5.35
CA MET A 45 -11.67 12.03 6.03
C MET A 45 -12.22 12.85 7.21
N MET A 46 -11.35 13.37 8.06
CA MET A 46 -11.79 14.15 9.21
C MET A 46 -12.46 15.47 8.82
N ALA A 47 -12.09 16.10 7.71
CA ALA A 47 -12.75 17.30 7.20
C ALA A 47 -14.09 16.99 6.53
N GLY A 48 -14.17 15.91 5.76
CA GLY A 48 -15.31 15.60 4.90
C GLY A 48 -16.45 14.80 5.54
N LEU A 49 -16.22 14.14 6.69
CA LEU A 49 -17.24 13.34 7.37
C LEU A 49 -18.35 14.20 7.96
N SER A 50 -19.61 13.83 7.69
CA SER A 50 -20.78 14.40 8.37
C SER A 50 -20.83 14.00 9.85
N GLY A 51 -21.62 14.72 10.66
CA GLY A 51 -21.82 14.41 12.07
C GLY A 51 -22.37 12.99 12.29
N GLU A 52 -23.26 12.54 11.43
CA GLU A 52 -23.82 11.18 11.48
C GLU A 52 -22.77 10.11 11.15
N GLU A 53 -21.99 10.34 10.08
CA GLU A 53 -20.88 9.45 9.69
C GLU A 53 -19.82 9.37 10.80
N ARG A 54 -19.45 10.50 11.42
CA ARG A 54 -18.53 10.53 12.56
C ARG A 54 -19.06 9.69 13.74
N SER A 55 -20.36 9.81 14.03
CA SER A 55 -20.99 9.02 15.10
C SER A 55 -20.94 7.52 14.81
N LEU A 56 -21.29 7.13 13.57
CA LEU A 56 -21.25 5.74 13.12
C LEU A 56 -19.85 5.13 13.17
N LEU A 57 -18.83 5.96 12.94
CA LEU A 57 -17.43 5.54 12.93
C LEU A 57 -16.74 5.66 14.31
N GLY A 58 -17.45 6.10 15.34
CA GLY A 58 -16.89 6.31 16.67
C GLY A 58 -15.92 7.48 16.77
N LEU A 59 -15.99 8.42 15.83
CA LEU A 59 -15.12 9.60 15.74
C LEU A 59 -15.78 10.89 16.24
N SER A 60 -16.97 10.81 16.84
CA SER A 60 -17.63 11.98 17.41
C SER A 60 -16.83 12.60 18.54
N GLY A 61 -16.62 13.92 18.47
CA GLY A 61 -15.86 14.67 19.49
C GLY A 61 -14.34 14.62 19.32
N TYR A 62 -13.81 13.82 18.41
CA TYR A 62 -12.37 13.82 18.11
C TYR A 62 -12.00 14.92 17.12
N SER A 63 -10.95 15.67 17.45
CA SER A 63 -10.19 16.54 16.54
C SER A 63 -8.92 15.84 16.06
N LEU A 64 -8.18 16.46 15.14
CA LEU A 64 -6.89 15.92 14.68
C LEU A 64 -5.86 15.80 15.80
N THR A 65 -5.92 16.72 16.79
CA THR A 65 -5.00 16.74 17.92
C THR A 65 -5.31 15.68 18.97
N ASP A 66 -6.56 15.16 18.99
CA ASP A 66 -6.97 14.10 19.90
C ASP A 66 -6.59 12.70 19.38
N LEU A 67 -6.29 12.60 18.10
CA LEU A 67 -5.91 11.35 17.44
C LEU A 67 -4.39 11.19 17.43
N ARG A 68 -3.89 10.30 18.28
CA ARG A 68 -2.45 10.12 18.52
C ARG A 68 -1.60 10.00 17.26
N TYR A 69 -2.05 9.28 16.24
CA TYR A 69 -1.28 9.08 15.01
C TYR A 69 -1.21 10.33 14.14
N LEU A 70 -2.07 11.31 14.35
CA LEU A 70 -2.08 12.58 13.64
C LEU A 70 -1.43 13.70 14.44
N SER A 71 -1.60 13.69 15.78
CA SER A 71 -1.13 14.73 16.68
C SER A 71 0.39 14.88 16.74
N THR A 72 1.16 13.87 16.32
CA THR A 72 2.63 13.93 16.27
C THR A 72 3.17 14.72 15.08
N GLY A 73 2.38 14.91 14.05
CA GLY A 73 2.75 15.61 12.82
C GLY A 73 2.11 17.01 12.71
N ASP A 74 2.16 17.57 11.51
CA ASP A 74 1.50 18.82 11.19
C ASP A 74 -0.02 18.64 11.11
N THR A 75 -0.76 19.29 11.99
CA THR A 75 -2.23 19.24 12.08
C THR A 75 -2.94 20.42 11.41
N ARG A 76 -2.22 21.30 10.71
CA ARG A 76 -2.84 22.39 9.96
C ARG A 76 -3.68 21.83 8.82
N THR A 77 -4.89 22.34 8.64
CA THR A 77 -5.83 21.91 7.62
C THR A 77 -6.15 23.02 6.64
N ASP A 78 -6.49 22.62 5.43
CA ASP A 78 -7.25 23.41 4.46
C ASP A 78 -8.58 22.68 4.26
N ASP A 79 -9.53 23.00 5.13
CA ASP A 79 -10.77 22.25 5.23
C ASP A 79 -11.55 22.24 3.90
N GLU A 80 -11.54 23.34 3.15
CA GLU A 80 -12.23 23.41 1.86
C GLU A 80 -11.60 22.45 0.83
N ALA A 81 -10.28 22.50 0.68
CA ALA A 81 -9.56 21.62 -0.23
C ALA A 81 -9.61 20.14 0.24
N ASP A 82 -9.59 19.89 1.54
CA ASP A 82 -9.64 18.53 2.08
C ASP A 82 -11.05 17.92 1.91
N ILE A 83 -12.13 18.70 2.04
CA ILE A 83 -13.51 18.28 1.74
C ILE A 83 -13.67 17.96 0.25
N GLU A 84 -13.15 18.80 -0.65
CA GLU A 84 -13.20 18.55 -2.08
C GLU A 84 -12.50 17.23 -2.46
N ARG A 85 -11.31 17.01 -1.92
CA ARG A 85 -10.56 15.76 -2.12
C ARG A 85 -11.27 14.55 -1.53
N PHE A 86 -11.90 14.70 -0.36
CA PHE A 86 -12.72 13.65 0.24
C PHE A 86 -13.87 13.24 -0.68
N ASN A 87 -14.58 14.18 -1.24
CA ASN A 87 -15.66 13.91 -2.18
C ASN A 87 -15.15 13.28 -3.48
N THR A 88 -13.98 13.71 -3.95
CA THR A 88 -13.33 13.15 -5.13
C THR A 88 -12.97 11.68 -4.94
N TRP A 89 -12.33 11.31 -3.84
CA TRP A 89 -11.99 9.91 -3.64
C TRP A 89 -13.20 9.05 -3.29
N LYS A 90 -14.26 9.62 -2.66
CA LYS A 90 -15.56 8.96 -2.48
C LYS A 90 -16.17 8.57 -3.83
N ALA A 91 -16.19 9.51 -4.78
CA ALA A 91 -16.67 9.24 -6.13
C ALA A 91 -15.82 8.19 -6.86
N ASN A 92 -14.49 8.28 -6.76
CA ASN A 92 -13.57 7.34 -7.40
C ASN A 92 -13.70 5.92 -6.85
N LEU A 93 -13.86 5.75 -5.55
CA LEU A 93 -14.13 4.42 -4.96
C LEU A 93 -15.46 3.84 -5.46
N GLY A 94 -16.48 4.71 -5.65
CA GLY A 94 -17.75 4.34 -6.27
C GLY A 94 -17.57 3.81 -7.70
N ILE A 95 -16.74 4.47 -8.52
CA ILE A 95 -16.40 4.02 -9.88
C ILE A 95 -15.70 2.65 -9.84
N LEU A 96 -14.82 2.44 -8.87
CA LEU A 96 -14.15 1.16 -8.68
C LEU A 96 -15.08 0.05 -8.15
N GLY A 97 -16.29 0.40 -7.72
CA GLY A 97 -17.25 -0.51 -7.08
C GLY A 97 -16.75 -0.98 -5.70
N ILE A 98 -16.03 -0.14 -4.98
CA ILE A 98 -15.57 -0.38 -3.62
C ILE A 98 -16.56 0.31 -2.66
N PRO A 99 -17.13 -0.41 -1.67
CA PRO A 99 -18.01 0.20 -0.68
C PRO A 99 -17.25 1.25 0.13
N PHE A 100 -17.62 2.50 -0.04
CA PHE A 100 -16.94 3.63 0.59
C PHE A 100 -16.91 3.53 2.12
N MET A 101 -18.06 3.18 2.72
CA MET A 101 -18.18 3.05 4.16
C MET A 101 -17.25 1.98 4.75
N ASP A 102 -16.95 0.91 4.02
CA ASP A 102 -16.05 -0.13 4.52
C ASP A 102 -14.60 0.37 4.59
N VAL A 103 -14.18 1.20 3.64
CA VAL A 103 -12.88 1.87 3.69
C VAL A 103 -12.81 2.86 4.86
N LEU A 104 -13.87 3.64 5.06
CA LEU A 104 -13.97 4.55 6.20
C LEU A 104 -13.90 3.84 7.55
N LYS A 105 -14.58 2.69 7.71
CA LYS A 105 -14.50 1.87 8.92
C LYS A 105 -13.08 1.43 9.23
N VAL A 106 -12.33 1.00 8.22
CA VAL A 106 -10.93 0.60 8.42
C VAL A 106 -10.06 1.79 8.80
N PHE A 107 -10.22 2.94 8.16
CA PHE A 107 -9.44 4.14 8.48
C PHE A 107 -9.80 4.70 9.86
N ALA A 108 -11.07 4.71 10.23
CA ALA A 108 -11.49 5.07 11.58
C ALA A 108 -10.90 4.12 12.64
N ALA A 109 -10.93 2.81 12.37
CA ALA A 109 -10.31 1.82 13.25
C ALA A 109 -8.80 2.06 13.42
N ILE A 110 -8.09 2.42 12.34
CA ILE A 110 -6.66 2.78 12.41
C ILE A 110 -6.44 3.97 13.34
N LEU A 111 -7.20 5.04 13.16
CA LEU A 111 -7.06 6.25 13.99
C LEU A 111 -7.37 5.97 15.47
N LEU A 112 -8.44 5.25 15.75
CA LEU A 112 -8.84 4.89 17.11
C LEU A 112 -7.85 3.90 17.77
N LEU A 113 -7.23 2.99 17.01
CA LEU A 113 -6.15 2.14 17.52
C LEU A 113 -5.03 2.98 18.14
N GLY A 114 -4.68 4.12 17.55
CA GLY A 114 -3.66 5.01 18.09
C GLY A 114 -3.93 5.48 19.52
N ASN A 115 -5.19 5.60 19.90
CA ASN A 115 -5.61 6.10 21.20
C ASN A 115 -5.72 4.99 22.28
N ILE A 116 -5.55 3.73 21.90
CA ILE A 116 -5.40 2.62 22.85
C ILE A 116 -3.95 2.60 23.33
N ASN A 117 -3.72 2.74 24.63
CA ASN A 117 -2.36 2.73 25.17
C ASN A 117 -2.25 1.72 26.31
N PHE A 118 -1.22 0.90 26.26
CA PHE A 118 -0.88 -0.08 27.28
C PHE A 118 0.23 0.46 28.17
N LEU A 119 0.06 0.29 29.46
CA LEU A 119 0.99 0.74 30.51
C LEU A 119 1.34 -0.46 31.40
N GLU A 120 2.50 -0.41 32.02
CA GLU A 120 2.86 -1.38 33.04
C GLU A 120 1.93 -1.19 34.25
N GLY A 121 1.21 -2.23 34.61
CA GLY A 121 0.34 -2.24 35.77
C GLY A 121 1.04 -2.78 37.02
N ASN A 122 0.30 -2.92 38.09
CA ASN A 122 0.81 -3.52 39.33
C ASN A 122 0.89 -5.04 39.18
N GLY A 123 2.13 -5.56 39.07
CA GLY A 123 2.40 -6.99 38.92
C GLY A 123 2.53 -7.42 37.46
N LEU A 124 1.88 -8.52 37.07
CA LEU A 124 1.95 -9.11 35.73
C LEU A 124 0.84 -8.64 34.78
N GLU A 125 -0.07 -7.81 35.26
CA GLU A 125 -1.20 -7.32 34.50
C GLU A 125 -0.85 -5.99 33.80
N LEU A 126 -1.34 -5.83 32.58
CA LEU A 126 -1.23 -4.59 31.84
C LEU A 126 -2.42 -3.68 32.14
N ASP A 127 -2.14 -2.44 32.50
CA ASP A 127 -3.13 -1.39 32.48
C ASP A 127 -3.36 -0.89 31.06
N MET A 128 -4.60 -0.49 30.77
CA MET A 128 -4.99 0.00 29.45
C MET A 128 -5.85 1.25 29.56
N SER A 129 -5.46 2.30 28.84
CA SER A 129 -6.33 3.44 28.50
C SER A 129 -6.92 3.24 27.11
N GLY A 130 -8.05 3.89 26.83
CA GLY A 130 -8.72 3.76 25.52
C GLY A 130 -9.66 2.55 25.45
N LYS A 131 -10.38 2.24 26.53
CA LYS A 131 -11.34 1.10 26.57
C LYS A 131 -12.52 1.28 25.61
N GLU A 132 -13.00 2.50 25.44
CA GLU A 132 -14.08 2.80 24.49
C GLU A 132 -13.60 2.73 23.05
N GLU A 133 -12.38 3.21 22.80
CA GLU A 133 -11.74 3.07 21.49
C GLU A 133 -11.53 1.59 21.13
N LEU A 134 -11.12 0.75 22.09
CA LEU A 134 -11.01 -0.71 21.85
C LEU A 134 -12.34 -1.32 21.42
N LYS A 135 -13.46 -0.95 22.07
CA LYS A 135 -14.80 -1.43 21.71
C LYS A 135 -15.19 -0.94 20.31
N SER A 136 -14.95 0.34 20.02
CA SER A 136 -15.24 0.94 18.73
C SER A 136 -14.43 0.28 17.61
N VAL A 137 -13.12 0.11 17.80
CA VAL A 137 -12.25 -0.61 16.85
C VAL A 137 -12.75 -2.02 16.59
N ALA A 138 -13.05 -2.76 17.66
CA ALA A 138 -13.54 -4.13 17.55
C ALA A 138 -14.84 -4.22 16.73
N ALA A 139 -15.78 -3.29 16.97
CA ALA A 139 -17.03 -3.19 16.22
C ALA A 139 -16.79 -2.85 14.74
N LEU A 140 -15.88 -1.90 14.45
CA LEU A 140 -15.54 -1.46 13.08
C LEU A 140 -14.91 -2.56 12.24
N ILE A 141 -14.05 -3.41 12.84
CA ILE A 141 -13.39 -4.52 12.13
C ILE A 141 -14.13 -5.86 12.27
N GLY A 142 -15.25 -5.89 12.98
CA GLY A 142 -16.12 -7.06 13.09
C GLY A 142 -15.57 -8.18 13.97
N VAL A 143 -14.86 -7.86 15.06
CA VAL A 143 -14.35 -8.83 16.04
C VAL A 143 -14.89 -8.52 17.45
N SER A 144 -14.80 -9.47 18.38
CA SER A 144 -15.13 -9.15 19.78
C SER A 144 -14.01 -8.35 20.45
N PRO A 145 -14.34 -7.40 21.36
CA PRO A 145 -13.32 -6.61 22.07
C PRO A 145 -12.31 -7.49 22.83
N GLY A 146 -12.77 -8.62 23.40
CA GLY A 146 -11.89 -9.56 24.10
C GLY A 146 -10.87 -10.24 23.18
N LEU A 147 -11.28 -10.63 21.97
CA LEU A 147 -10.37 -11.20 20.97
C LEU A 147 -9.37 -10.15 20.47
N LEU A 148 -9.81 -8.93 20.26
CA LEU A 148 -8.90 -7.84 19.87
C LEU A 148 -7.86 -7.59 20.97
N LEU A 149 -8.30 -7.44 22.21
CA LEU A 149 -7.42 -7.25 23.37
C LEU A 149 -6.42 -8.41 23.48
N GLN A 150 -6.89 -9.66 23.40
CA GLN A 150 -6.02 -10.83 23.44
C GLN A 150 -4.99 -10.81 22.29
N GLY A 151 -5.40 -10.44 21.08
CA GLY A 151 -4.51 -10.31 19.93
C GLY A 151 -3.42 -9.26 20.11
N LEU A 152 -3.70 -8.19 20.85
CA LEU A 152 -2.75 -7.11 21.11
C LEU A 152 -1.80 -7.42 22.28
N THR A 153 -2.25 -8.18 23.28
CA THR A 153 -1.54 -8.39 24.54
C THR A 153 -0.94 -9.78 24.73
N MET A 154 -1.22 -10.72 23.83
CA MET A 154 -0.70 -12.09 23.93
C MET A 154 0.08 -12.50 22.69
N ARG A 155 1.15 -13.24 22.89
CA ARG A 155 1.97 -13.86 21.86
C ARG A 155 1.80 -15.38 21.87
N THR A 156 1.78 -15.95 20.68
CA THR A 156 1.78 -17.40 20.51
C THR A 156 3.15 -17.84 19.99
N HIS A 157 3.82 -18.68 20.75
CA HIS A 157 5.09 -19.27 20.39
C HIS A 157 4.91 -20.75 20.05
N ASN A 158 5.59 -21.22 19.02
CA ASN A 158 5.67 -22.66 18.73
C ASN A 158 6.92 -23.22 19.40
N VAL A 159 6.72 -23.96 20.49
CA VAL A 159 7.80 -24.61 21.23
C VAL A 159 7.69 -26.11 20.98
N ARG A 160 8.59 -26.66 20.17
CA ARG A 160 8.63 -28.09 19.83
C ARG A 160 7.31 -28.68 19.33
N GLY A 161 6.57 -27.89 18.50
CA GLY A 161 5.27 -28.31 17.97
C GLY A 161 4.06 -27.97 18.85
N HIS A 162 4.26 -27.46 20.05
CA HIS A 162 3.20 -27.00 20.95
C HIS A 162 3.04 -25.48 20.89
N LEU A 163 1.82 -25.00 20.73
CA LEU A 163 1.50 -23.56 20.75
C LEU A 163 1.34 -23.10 22.21
N VAL A 164 2.31 -22.31 22.67
CA VAL A 164 2.31 -21.72 24.02
C VAL A 164 1.95 -20.24 23.90
N LYS A 165 0.97 -19.77 24.69
CA LYS A 165 0.61 -18.35 24.79
C LYS A 165 1.36 -17.72 25.97
N SER A 166 1.94 -16.54 25.73
CA SER A 166 2.58 -15.71 26.77
C SER A 166 2.02 -14.29 26.71
N SER A 167 1.92 -13.63 27.85
CA SER A 167 1.58 -12.21 27.92
C SER A 167 2.73 -11.37 27.36
N SER A 168 2.39 -10.28 26.68
CA SER A 168 3.32 -9.25 26.25
C SER A 168 3.48 -8.20 27.34
N ASP A 169 4.63 -7.54 27.41
CA ASP A 169 4.80 -6.30 28.17
C ASP A 169 4.10 -5.11 27.46
N ALA A 170 4.03 -3.96 28.12
CA ALA A 170 3.36 -2.77 27.60
C ALA A 170 3.97 -2.27 26.28
N ASN A 171 5.30 -2.28 26.16
CA ASN A 171 5.97 -1.84 24.95
C ASN A 171 5.65 -2.75 23.76
N MET A 172 5.64 -4.05 24.01
CA MET A 172 5.29 -5.04 23.01
C MET A 172 3.82 -4.96 22.59
N ALA A 173 2.91 -4.77 23.54
CA ALA A 173 1.48 -4.60 23.25
C ALA A 173 1.23 -3.34 22.40
N ASN A 174 1.88 -2.22 22.75
CA ASN A 174 1.84 -0.98 21.97
C ASN A 174 2.45 -1.18 20.56
N SER A 175 3.56 -1.90 20.44
CA SER A 175 4.17 -2.23 19.14
C SER A 175 3.26 -3.12 18.29
N THR A 176 2.56 -4.07 18.90
CA THR A 176 1.60 -4.94 18.21
C THR A 176 0.39 -4.15 17.71
N ARG A 177 -0.12 -3.22 18.52
CA ARG A 177 -1.17 -2.25 18.11
C ARG A 177 -0.73 -1.45 16.88
N ASP A 178 0.48 -0.89 16.91
CA ASP A 178 1.02 -0.09 15.80
C ASP A 178 1.25 -0.96 14.55
N ALA A 179 1.70 -2.21 14.72
CA ALA A 179 1.84 -3.16 13.62
C ALA A 179 0.48 -3.51 12.99
N LEU A 180 -0.58 -3.67 13.79
CA LEU A 180 -1.93 -3.89 13.28
C LEU A 180 -2.41 -2.69 12.46
N ALA A 181 -2.24 -1.46 12.96
CA ALA A 181 -2.61 -0.24 12.24
C ALA A 181 -1.90 -0.13 10.89
N LYS A 182 -0.58 -0.36 10.86
CA LYS A 182 0.23 -0.41 9.64
C LYS A 182 -0.29 -1.45 8.65
N ALA A 183 -0.56 -2.67 9.12
CA ALA A 183 -1.04 -3.77 8.29
C ALA A 183 -2.43 -3.49 7.70
N LEU A 184 -3.35 -2.91 8.47
CA LEU A 184 -4.68 -2.51 8.00
C LEU A 184 -4.57 -1.48 6.88
N TYR A 185 -3.76 -0.44 7.06
CA TYR A 185 -3.55 0.60 6.04
C TYR A 185 -2.99 0.00 4.75
N CYS A 186 -1.88 -0.72 4.84
CA CYS A 186 -1.21 -1.29 3.67
C CYS A 186 -2.09 -2.28 2.90
N ARG A 187 -2.83 -3.13 3.61
CA ARG A 187 -3.74 -4.09 2.97
C ARG A 187 -4.93 -3.39 2.32
N THR A 188 -5.42 -2.29 2.88
CA THR A 188 -6.49 -1.49 2.28
C THR A 188 -6.02 -0.86 0.99
N VAL A 189 -4.86 -0.19 0.98
CA VAL A 189 -4.25 0.39 -0.22
C VAL A 189 -4.02 -0.69 -1.29
N ALA A 190 -3.41 -1.82 -0.91
CA ALA A 190 -3.17 -2.93 -1.83
C ALA A 190 -4.47 -3.51 -2.43
N SER A 191 -5.55 -3.56 -1.64
CA SER A 191 -6.86 -4.02 -2.09
C SER A 191 -7.50 -3.06 -3.09
N ILE A 192 -7.38 -1.75 -2.86
CA ILE A 192 -7.85 -0.71 -3.79
C ILE A 192 -7.09 -0.80 -5.11
N VAL A 193 -5.76 -0.88 -5.07
CA VAL A 193 -4.92 -1.02 -6.27
C VAL A 193 -5.24 -2.31 -7.03
N LYS A 194 -5.38 -3.44 -6.31
CA LYS A 194 -5.78 -4.71 -6.91
C LYS A 194 -7.15 -4.60 -7.60
N ARG A 195 -8.11 -3.92 -6.98
CA ARG A 195 -9.43 -3.69 -7.57
C ARG A 195 -9.35 -2.80 -8.80
N ALA A 196 -8.62 -1.69 -8.75
CA ALA A 196 -8.39 -0.82 -9.90
C ALA A 196 -7.80 -1.59 -11.09
N ASN A 197 -6.78 -2.42 -10.84
CA ASN A 197 -6.14 -3.24 -11.85
C ASN A 197 -7.03 -4.39 -12.39
N SER A 198 -8.07 -4.78 -11.65
CA SER A 198 -9.00 -5.84 -12.06
C SER A 198 -10.11 -5.38 -13.00
N LEU A 199 -10.31 -4.06 -13.14
CA LEU A 199 -11.35 -3.52 -14.02
C LEU A 199 -11.01 -3.85 -15.47
N LYS A 200 -11.91 -4.54 -16.14
CA LYS A 200 -11.81 -4.82 -17.57
C LYS A 200 -12.56 -3.70 -18.32
N ARG A 201 -12.00 -3.27 -19.43
CA ARG A 201 -12.73 -2.39 -20.36
C ARG A 201 -14.01 -3.13 -20.78
N PRO A 202 -15.18 -2.48 -20.79
CA PRO A 202 -16.34 -3.05 -21.46
C PRO A 202 -15.94 -3.35 -22.90
N ALA A 203 -16.10 -4.59 -23.34
CA ALA A 203 -15.87 -4.93 -24.74
C ALA A 203 -16.78 -4.00 -25.56
N LEU A 204 -16.21 -3.21 -26.45
CA LEU A 204 -16.94 -2.53 -27.51
C LEU A 204 -17.46 -3.63 -28.43
N SER A 205 -18.54 -4.29 -28.03
CA SER A 205 -19.24 -5.25 -28.86
C SER A 205 -20.12 -4.49 -29.84
N GLY A 206 -19.52 -4.08 -30.94
CA GLY A 206 -20.25 -3.91 -32.18
C GLY A 206 -20.49 -5.26 -32.82
N SER A 207 -21.37 -6.06 -32.23
CA SER A 207 -21.96 -7.24 -32.86
C SER A 207 -23.13 -7.71 -32.01
N MET A 208 -24.31 -7.48 -32.48
CA MET A 208 -25.55 -8.05 -31.97
C MET A 208 -25.45 -9.56 -31.99
N SER A 209 -25.45 -10.21 -30.86
CA SER A 209 -25.92 -11.57 -30.67
C SER A 209 -26.31 -11.81 -29.23
N SER A 210 -27.54 -12.15 -29.08
CA SER A 210 -28.41 -12.56 -27.99
C SER A 210 -27.75 -13.33 -26.82
N ASN A 211 -28.22 -13.00 -25.62
CA ASN A 211 -28.41 -13.80 -24.41
C ASN A 211 -27.25 -14.65 -23.91
N GLU A 212 -26.64 -14.18 -22.83
CA GLU A 212 -26.29 -15.10 -21.73
C GLU A 212 -26.19 -14.32 -20.40
N SER A 213 -26.92 -14.84 -19.45
CA SER A 213 -27.05 -14.38 -18.05
C SER A 213 -25.73 -14.34 -17.31
N VAL A 214 -25.50 -13.23 -16.62
CA VAL A 214 -24.33 -13.02 -15.75
C VAL A 214 -24.53 -13.81 -14.46
N HIS A 215 -23.85 -14.94 -14.31
CA HIS A 215 -23.63 -15.57 -13.03
C HIS A 215 -22.26 -15.14 -12.45
N HIS A 216 -22.33 -14.57 -11.24
CA HIS A 216 -21.21 -14.30 -10.37
C HIS A 216 -20.46 -15.62 -10.06
N GLU A 217 -19.21 -15.73 -10.47
CA GLU A 217 -18.28 -16.73 -9.94
C GLU A 217 -17.09 -16.06 -9.28
N VAL A 218 -17.09 -16.15 -7.95
CA VAL A 218 -15.93 -15.94 -7.11
C VAL A 218 -15.09 -17.20 -7.18
N ALA A 219 -14.02 -17.23 -7.96
CA ALA A 219 -13.10 -18.35 -8.01
C ALA A 219 -12.05 -18.25 -6.92
N SER A 220 -12.23 -19.06 -5.88
CA SER A 220 -11.24 -19.45 -4.88
C SER A 220 -10.14 -20.30 -5.55
N LEU A 221 -8.88 -19.91 -5.39
CA LEU A 221 -7.73 -20.73 -5.75
C LEU A 221 -7.42 -21.69 -4.58
N HIS A 222 -7.84 -22.94 -4.71
CA HIS A 222 -7.18 -24.06 -4.02
C HIS A 222 -6.92 -25.18 -5.00
N ALA A 223 -5.64 -25.59 -5.02
CA ALA A 223 -5.17 -26.74 -5.76
C ALA A 223 -5.63 -28.03 -5.08
N SER A 224 -6.07 -29.01 -5.87
CA SER A 224 -5.71 -30.43 -5.68
C SER A 224 -6.34 -31.36 -6.74
N THR A 225 -5.45 -32.06 -7.40
CA THR A 225 -5.42 -33.45 -7.85
C THR A 225 -6.58 -34.09 -8.65
N VAL A 226 -6.17 -34.55 -9.86
CA VAL A 226 -6.42 -35.82 -10.54
C VAL A 226 -7.88 -36.31 -10.75
N GLY A 227 -8.25 -36.39 -12.01
CA GLY A 227 -9.41 -37.17 -12.48
C GLY A 227 -9.69 -36.93 -13.96
N THR A 228 -9.38 -37.93 -14.75
CA THR A 228 -9.63 -38.13 -16.20
C THR A 228 -11.08 -37.88 -16.59
N ALA A 229 -11.33 -37.12 -17.64
CA ALA A 229 -12.16 -37.36 -18.81
C ALA A 229 -12.70 -36.08 -19.46
N GLY A 230 -12.63 -35.96 -20.81
CA GLY A 230 -13.56 -35.14 -21.60
C GLY A 230 -13.04 -33.83 -22.20
N SER A 231 -12.42 -33.94 -23.29
CA SER A 231 -12.06 -33.03 -24.40
C SER A 231 -13.01 -31.86 -24.72
N LYS A 232 -13.25 -30.90 -23.81
CA LYS A 232 -13.87 -29.59 -24.16
C LYS A 232 -13.30 -28.38 -23.41
N LYS A 233 -12.27 -28.56 -22.57
CA LYS A 233 -11.62 -27.46 -21.83
C LYS A 233 -10.43 -26.83 -22.57
N SER A 234 -9.98 -27.39 -23.66
CA SER A 234 -8.79 -26.95 -24.41
C SER A 234 -8.97 -25.61 -25.13
N SER A 235 -10.18 -25.30 -25.62
CA SER A 235 -10.40 -24.11 -26.44
C SER A 235 -10.39 -22.79 -25.63
N LYS A 236 -10.87 -22.82 -24.38
CA LYS A 236 -10.88 -21.62 -23.52
C LYS A 236 -9.47 -21.24 -23.01
N SER A 237 -8.68 -22.27 -22.68
CA SER A 237 -7.28 -22.03 -22.25
C SER A 237 -6.41 -21.51 -23.39
N LEU A 238 -6.62 -22.02 -24.61
CA LEU A 238 -5.89 -21.52 -25.80
C LEU A 238 -6.31 -20.10 -26.16
N ALA A 239 -7.60 -19.76 -26.04
CA ALA A 239 -8.07 -18.40 -26.27
C ALA A 239 -7.52 -17.40 -25.23
N ILE A 240 -7.44 -17.80 -23.96
CA ILE A 240 -6.82 -16.99 -22.90
C ILE A 240 -5.32 -16.84 -23.15
N LEU A 241 -4.63 -17.92 -23.55
CA LEU A 241 -3.21 -17.90 -23.85
C LEU A 241 -2.92 -17.06 -25.10
N SER A 242 -3.71 -17.17 -26.17
CA SER A 242 -3.56 -16.36 -27.37
C SER A 242 -3.88 -14.88 -27.13
N GLN A 243 -4.80 -14.58 -26.22
CA GLN A 243 -5.08 -13.23 -25.80
C GLN A 243 -3.93 -12.67 -24.95
N ALA A 244 -3.39 -13.47 -24.03
CA ALA A 244 -2.22 -13.10 -23.23
C ALA A 244 -0.97 -12.89 -24.11
N MET A 245 -0.76 -13.72 -25.13
CA MET A 245 0.35 -13.58 -26.08
C MET A 245 0.21 -12.34 -26.98
N ARG A 246 -1.01 -12.01 -27.42
CA ARG A 246 -1.26 -10.76 -28.17
C ARG A 246 -0.95 -9.54 -27.31
N HIS A 247 -1.32 -9.54 -26.04
CA HIS A 247 -1.03 -8.44 -25.13
C HIS A 247 0.45 -8.36 -24.70
N ALA A 248 1.20 -9.46 -24.77
CA ALA A 248 2.64 -9.47 -24.53
C ALA A 248 3.45 -8.79 -25.65
N GLN A 249 2.84 -8.58 -26.81
CA GLN A 249 3.46 -7.88 -27.95
C GLN A 249 3.07 -6.40 -28.02
N ASP A 250 2.06 -5.99 -27.27
CA ASP A 250 1.65 -4.58 -27.22
C ASP A 250 2.69 -3.77 -26.43
N GLY A 251 3.15 -2.68 -27.04
CA GLY A 251 4.03 -1.72 -26.37
C GLY A 251 3.34 -1.09 -25.16
N PHE A 252 4.10 -0.77 -24.14
CA PHE A 252 3.60 0.00 -23.01
C PHE A 252 4.48 1.21 -22.73
N ILE A 253 3.88 2.24 -22.13
CA ILE A 253 4.55 3.40 -21.59
C ILE A 253 4.48 3.27 -20.08
N GLY A 254 5.65 3.21 -19.43
CA GLY A 254 5.74 3.23 -17.97
C GLY A 254 5.91 4.66 -17.49
N ILE A 255 5.08 5.07 -16.53
CA ILE A 255 5.23 6.34 -15.81
C ILE A 255 5.65 5.99 -14.39
N LEU A 256 6.89 6.32 -14.05
CA LEU A 256 7.46 6.12 -12.71
C LEU A 256 7.36 7.43 -11.93
N ASP A 257 6.65 7.39 -10.80
CA ASP A 257 6.61 8.46 -9.82
C ASP A 257 7.25 7.96 -8.52
N MET A 258 8.39 8.53 -8.16
CA MET A 258 9.13 8.14 -6.96
C MET A 258 9.67 9.36 -6.23
N PHE A 259 9.81 9.22 -4.92
CA PHE A 259 10.50 10.21 -4.11
C PHE A 259 11.99 10.25 -4.47
N GLY A 260 12.57 11.43 -4.33
CA GLY A 260 14.01 11.60 -4.34
C GLY A 260 14.64 11.16 -3.01
N PHE A 261 15.88 11.60 -2.80
CA PHE A 261 16.63 11.36 -1.58
C PHE A 261 15.96 12.07 -0.38
N GLU A 262 15.86 11.38 0.76
CA GLU A 262 15.28 11.89 2.00
C GLU A 262 16.37 12.14 3.05
N ASP A 263 16.40 13.36 3.63
CA ASP A 263 17.26 13.72 4.76
C ASP A 263 16.42 14.00 6.02
N SER A 264 15.86 12.95 6.58
CA SER A 264 15.04 13.02 7.79
C SER A 264 15.91 12.89 9.05
N LYS A 265 15.57 13.63 10.09
CA LYS A 265 16.23 13.55 11.41
C LYS A 265 15.22 13.16 12.48
N PRO A 266 15.40 12.03 13.19
CA PRO A 266 16.45 11.02 12.99
C PRO A 266 16.19 10.16 11.75
N SER A 267 17.26 9.75 11.05
CA SER A 267 17.19 8.78 9.97
C SER A 267 16.83 7.40 10.51
N GLN A 268 15.98 6.69 9.80
CA GLN A 268 15.52 5.33 10.11
C GLN A 268 15.86 4.39 8.97
N LEU A 269 15.61 3.10 9.16
CA LEU A 269 15.87 2.08 8.15
C LEU A 269 15.08 2.36 6.85
N GLU A 270 13.88 2.89 6.99
CA GLU A 270 13.01 3.23 5.87
C GLU A 270 13.66 4.28 4.95
N GLN A 271 14.27 5.33 5.52
CA GLN A 271 15.00 6.35 4.75
C GLN A 271 16.23 5.76 4.06
N LEU A 272 16.95 4.85 4.73
CA LEU A 272 18.06 4.15 4.09
C LEU A 272 17.59 3.36 2.86
N CYS A 273 16.50 2.64 2.97
CA CYS A 273 15.92 1.86 1.86
C CYS A 273 15.43 2.77 0.72
N ILE A 274 14.76 3.89 1.03
CA ILE A 274 14.29 4.86 0.05
C ILE A 274 15.48 5.49 -0.67
N ASN A 275 16.51 5.90 0.07
CA ASN A 275 17.69 6.53 -0.49
C ASN A 275 18.50 5.56 -1.35
N LEU A 276 18.65 4.30 -0.91
CA LEU A 276 19.29 3.26 -1.73
C LEU A 276 18.54 3.03 -3.05
N CYS A 277 17.20 3.03 -3.01
CA CYS A 277 16.38 2.93 -4.22
C CYS A 277 16.61 4.14 -5.14
N SER A 278 16.64 5.36 -4.59
CA SER A 278 16.89 6.59 -5.34
C SER A 278 18.27 6.59 -5.98
N GLU A 279 19.32 6.20 -5.24
CA GLU A 279 20.68 6.07 -5.75
C GLU A 279 20.78 5.02 -6.86
N THR A 280 20.13 3.86 -6.68
CA THR A 280 20.13 2.81 -7.69
C THR A 280 19.44 3.25 -8.98
N MET A 281 18.31 3.95 -8.87
CA MET A 281 17.58 4.48 -10.02
C MET A 281 18.37 5.58 -10.74
N GLN A 282 19.06 6.46 -10.01
CA GLN A 282 19.91 7.49 -10.59
C GLN A 282 21.10 6.87 -11.32
N HIS A 283 21.73 5.85 -10.73
CA HIS A 283 22.81 5.11 -11.39
C HIS A 283 22.34 4.42 -12.66
N PHE A 284 21.19 3.77 -12.61
CA PHE A 284 20.57 3.15 -13.78
C PHE A 284 20.33 4.18 -14.90
N TYR A 285 19.74 5.33 -14.57
CA TYR A 285 19.51 6.41 -15.51
C TYR A 285 20.81 6.93 -16.13
N ASN A 286 21.80 7.25 -15.31
CA ASN A 286 23.10 7.76 -15.76
C ASN A 286 23.78 6.75 -16.69
N THR A 287 23.77 5.48 -16.33
CA THR A 287 24.39 4.42 -17.13
C THR A 287 23.68 4.23 -18.46
N HIS A 288 22.35 4.06 -18.45
CA HIS A 288 21.62 3.71 -19.66
C HIS A 288 21.32 4.91 -20.57
N THR A 289 21.10 6.09 -20.03
CA THR A 289 20.70 7.26 -20.81
C THR A 289 21.91 8.07 -21.24
N LEU A 290 22.90 8.25 -20.36
CA LEU A 290 24.05 9.10 -20.63
C LEU A 290 25.25 8.28 -21.13
N LYS A 291 25.77 7.37 -20.31
CA LYS A 291 27.00 6.65 -20.60
C LYS A 291 26.88 5.77 -21.85
N THR A 292 25.85 4.90 -21.88
CA THR A 292 25.65 3.99 -23.02
C THR A 292 25.41 4.77 -24.33
N ALA A 293 24.65 5.88 -24.28
CA ALA A 293 24.42 6.69 -25.47
C ALA A 293 25.73 7.31 -26.00
N ILE A 294 26.60 7.81 -25.12
CA ILE A 294 27.90 8.38 -25.48
C ILE A 294 28.82 7.29 -26.05
N GLU A 295 28.86 6.11 -25.40
CA GLU A 295 29.64 4.96 -25.84
C GLU A 295 29.20 4.51 -27.23
N THR A 296 27.91 4.35 -27.47
CA THR A 296 27.34 3.99 -28.78
C THR A 296 27.72 5.01 -29.87
N CYS A 297 27.58 6.29 -29.57
CA CYS A 297 28.02 7.33 -30.53
C CYS A 297 29.50 7.22 -30.85
N ARG A 298 30.35 6.96 -29.84
CA ARG A 298 31.79 6.80 -30.04
C ARG A 298 32.12 5.57 -30.91
N ASP A 299 31.43 4.44 -30.63
CA ASP A 299 31.62 3.20 -31.40
C ASP A 299 31.19 3.35 -32.86
N GLU A 300 30.18 4.15 -33.13
CA GLU A 300 29.72 4.51 -34.48
C GLU A 300 30.55 5.62 -35.14
N GLY A 301 31.60 6.09 -34.47
CA GLY A 301 32.46 7.18 -35.00
C GLY A 301 31.80 8.55 -35.01
N ILE A 302 30.71 8.73 -34.29
CA ILE A 302 30.00 10.00 -34.18
C ILE A 302 30.62 10.82 -33.03
N SER A 303 31.08 12.02 -33.34
CA SER A 303 31.59 12.95 -32.33
C SER A 303 30.45 13.55 -31.54
N CYS A 304 30.26 13.09 -30.30
CA CYS A 304 29.37 13.76 -29.34
C CYS A 304 30.09 15.02 -28.82
N GLY A 305 29.65 16.20 -29.24
CA GLY A 305 30.18 17.48 -28.74
C GLY A 305 29.77 17.84 -27.32
N VAL A 306 29.15 16.91 -26.57
CA VAL A 306 28.67 17.12 -25.22
C VAL A 306 29.45 16.21 -24.28
N GLU A 307 30.26 16.80 -23.43
CA GLU A 307 30.84 16.12 -22.26
C GLU A 307 29.80 16.19 -21.12
N VAL A 308 29.26 15.06 -20.75
CA VAL A 308 28.30 14.98 -19.66
C VAL A 308 29.08 14.61 -18.39
N ASP A 309 29.22 15.57 -17.50
CA ASP A 309 29.79 15.34 -16.17
C ASP A 309 28.67 14.93 -15.20
N TYR A 310 28.82 13.75 -14.60
CA TYR A 310 27.94 13.28 -13.52
C TYR A 310 28.75 12.53 -12.47
N ALA A 311 28.32 12.64 -11.22
CA ALA A 311 28.93 11.90 -10.14
C ALA A 311 28.55 10.41 -10.24
N ASP A 312 29.56 9.52 -10.32
CA ASP A 312 29.32 8.07 -10.26
C ASP A 312 29.08 7.65 -8.81
N ASN A 313 27.87 7.21 -8.53
CA ASN A 313 27.43 6.78 -7.20
C ASN A 313 27.52 5.25 -6.99
N ALA A 314 28.15 4.51 -7.91
CA ALA A 314 28.31 3.06 -7.81
C ALA A 314 28.95 2.63 -6.46
N HIS A 315 29.96 3.37 -5.99
CA HIS A 315 30.62 3.07 -4.72
C HIS A 315 29.68 3.17 -3.51
N CYS A 316 28.74 4.10 -3.52
CA CYS A 316 27.74 4.23 -2.45
C CYS A 316 26.79 3.02 -2.45
N ILE A 317 26.32 2.60 -3.61
CA ILE A 317 25.44 1.44 -3.80
C ILE A 317 26.17 0.14 -3.36
N ASP A 318 27.40 -0.03 -3.81
CA ASP A 318 28.22 -1.21 -3.49
C ASP A 318 28.52 -1.32 -1.99
N LEU A 319 28.81 -0.20 -1.32
CA LEU A 319 29.03 -0.18 0.12
C LEU A 319 27.83 -0.73 0.90
N ILE A 320 26.63 -0.27 0.57
CA ILE A 320 25.40 -0.69 1.26
C ILE A 320 25.07 -2.15 0.90
N SER A 321 25.21 -2.52 -0.37
CA SER A 321 24.95 -3.89 -0.84
C SER A 321 25.92 -4.89 -0.25
N SER A 322 27.19 -4.53 -0.06
CA SER A 322 28.20 -5.39 0.57
C SER A 322 27.93 -5.61 2.05
N LEU A 323 27.48 -4.58 2.78
CA LEU A 323 27.10 -4.70 4.19
C LEU A 323 25.93 -5.67 4.41
N VAL A 324 25.02 -5.77 3.45
CA VAL A 324 23.92 -6.74 3.50
C VAL A 324 24.42 -8.15 3.24
N SER A 325 25.37 -8.33 2.32
CA SER A 325 25.95 -9.65 1.98
C SER A 325 26.75 -10.27 3.13
N TYR A 326 27.44 -9.46 3.94
CA TYR A 326 28.24 -9.97 5.09
C TYR A 326 27.39 -10.54 6.25
N LYS A 327 26.09 -10.32 6.28
CA LYS A 327 25.19 -10.87 7.32
C LYS A 327 24.61 -12.24 6.99
N TYR A 328 24.84 -12.77 5.80
CA TYR A 328 24.34 -14.07 5.34
C TYR A 328 25.45 -15.08 5.02
N LEU A 329 26.70 -14.76 5.33
CA LEU A 329 27.85 -15.67 5.42
C LEU A 329 28.20 -15.95 6.89
#